data_0066d1f63e8b435b05161ce434d649a9
#
_entry.id   0066d1f63e8b435b05161ce434d649a9
#
_cell.length_a   1.000
_cell.length_b   1.000
_cell.length_c   1.000
_cell.angle_alpha   90.00
_cell.angle_beta   90.00
_cell.angle_gamma   90.00
#
_symmetry.space_group_name_H-M   'P 1'
#
loop_
_entity.id
_entity.type
_entity.pdbx_description
1 polymer ?
#
loop_
_entity_poly.entity_id
_entity_poly.type
_entity_poly.pdbx_seq_one_letter_code
_entity_poly.pdbx_strand_id
1 'polypeptide(L)'
;MICSHRNSKTISKLQWIKKIKCPYVILNGNPDQEEEFIYDEETHVVTLKCPDDYIGLPHKIKSGFRFVKNRFDPDFVFKIDDDMFVDLDKLFETLKSLDSDYAGTICYKNRVLYFAGPLYYVSHKSINILQDMDVSYSDAEDISVGNCLKYTIRKHFPFYTDDISEGSTAIAYHDHKRQFL
;
A
#
# COMPACT_ATOMS: atom_id res chain seq x y z
N MET A 1 3.88 1.64 -4.23
CA MET A 1 3.79 0.18 -3.94
C MET A 1 2.33 -0.24 -4.05
N ILE A 2 2.02 -1.11 -4.99
CA ILE A 2 0.66 -1.58 -5.27
C ILE A 2 0.53 -3.00 -4.73
N CYS A 3 -0.41 -3.21 -3.82
CA CYS A 3 -0.65 -4.53 -3.25
C CYS A 3 -1.73 -5.25 -4.06
N SER A 4 -1.35 -6.33 -4.73
CA SER A 4 -2.28 -7.16 -5.50
C SER A 4 -2.71 -8.37 -4.70
N HIS A 5 -3.97 -8.72 -4.81
CA HIS A 5 -4.58 -9.80 -4.04
C HIS A 5 -4.78 -11.07 -4.85
N ARG A 6 -4.39 -11.30 -6.00
CA ARG A 6 -4.63 -12.62 -6.66
C ARG A 6 -4.35 -12.71 -8.14
N ASN A 7 -4.07 -11.66 -8.85
CA ASN A 7 -3.85 -11.86 -10.28
C ASN A 7 -3.28 -10.59 -10.90
N SER A 8 -2.08 -10.67 -11.41
CA SER A 8 -1.56 -9.72 -12.40
C SER A 8 -2.57 -9.36 -13.51
N LYS A 9 -3.58 -10.22 -13.75
CA LYS A 9 -4.68 -9.95 -14.70
C LYS A 9 -5.63 -8.83 -14.28
N THR A 10 -5.81 -8.60 -12.97
CA THR A 10 -6.63 -7.47 -12.49
C THR A 10 -5.89 -6.15 -12.67
N ILE A 11 -4.60 -6.13 -12.40
CA ILE A 11 -3.75 -4.95 -12.50
C ILE A 11 -3.66 -4.44 -13.95
N SER A 12 -3.60 -5.33 -14.93
CA SER A 12 -3.60 -4.92 -16.35
C SER A 12 -4.85 -4.14 -16.77
N LYS A 13 -5.94 -4.22 -15.99
CA LYS A 13 -7.20 -3.50 -16.22
C LYS A 13 -7.25 -2.13 -15.54
N LEU A 14 -6.34 -1.85 -14.60
CA LEU A 14 -6.33 -0.57 -13.89
C LEU A 14 -5.74 0.52 -14.79
N GLN A 15 -6.60 1.32 -15.36
CA GLN A 15 -6.21 2.38 -16.30
C GLN A 15 -5.27 3.43 -15.69
N TRP A 16 -5.37 3.65 -14.37
CA TRP A 16 -4.54 4.64 -13.69
C TRP A 16 -3.08 4.21 -13.56
N ILE A 17 -2.79 2.91 -13.46
CA ILE A 17 -1.40 2.39 -13.42
C ILE A 17 -0.61 2.84 -14.65
N LYS A 18 -1.24 2.85 -15.83
CA LYS A 18 -0.60 3.32 -17.07
C LYS A 18 -0.20 4.80 -17.05
N LYS A 19 -0.74 5.58 -16.12
CA LYS A 19 -0.46 7.01 -15.94
C LYS A 19 0.63 7.28 -14.91
N ILE A 20 1.11 6.26 -14.20
CA ILE A 20 2.16 6.42 -13.19
C ILE A 20 3.46 6.83 -13.88
N LYS A 21 3.99 7.99 -13.47
CA LYS A 21 5.27 8.54 -13.99
C LYS A 21 6.40 8.46 -12.96
N CYS A 22 6.13 7.96 -11.77
CA CYS A 22 7.13 7.72 -10.73
C CYS A 22 7.44 6.22 -10.62
N PRO A 23 8.55 5.82 -9.98
CA PRO A 23 8.82 4.41 -9.72
C PRO A 23 7.67 3.76 -8.94
N TYR A 24 7.26 2.57 -9.38
CA TYR A 24 6.25 1.76 -8.67
C TYR A 24 6.61 0.29 -8.75
N VAL A 25 6.07 -0.49 -7.84
CA VAL A 25 6.16 -1.95 -7.84
C VAL A 25 4.79 -2.54 -7.49
N ILE A 26 4.52 -3.71 -8.05
CA ILE A 26 3.32 -4.50 -7.83
C ILE A 26 3.72 -5.72 -7.02
N LEU A 27 3.10 -5.91 -5.85
CA LEU A 27 3.42 -7.00 -4.95
C LEU A 27 2.53 -8.21 -5.20
N ASN A 28 3.13 -9.35 -5.54
CA ASN A 28 2.50 -10.66 -5.54
C ASN A 28 3.14 -11.56 -4.48
N GLY A 29 2.42 -12.57 -4.01
CA GLY A 29 2.96 -13.59 -3.12
C GLY A 29 3.10 -14.94 -3.83
N ASN A 30 4.15 -15.68 -3.50
CA ASN A 30 4.32 -17.09 -3.85
C ASN A 30 5.10 -17.80 -2.74
N PRO A 31 4.44 -18.56 -1.85
CA PRO A 31 5.12 -19.23 -0.75
C PRO A 31 6.08 -20.34 -1.19
N ASP A 32 5.89 -20.89 -2.40
CA ASP A 32 6.62 -22.05 -2.90
C ASP A 32 7.92 -21.68 -3.66
N GLN A 33 8.18 -20.39 -3.87
CA GLN A 33 9.41 -19.97 -4.54
C GLN A 33 10.63 -20.14 -3.62
N GLU A 34 11.81 -20.35 -4.19
CA GLU A 34 13.06 -20.52 -3.44
C GLU A 34 13.62 -19.18 -2.96
N GLU A 35 13.63 -18.17 -3.82
CA GLU A 35 14.20 -16.85 -3.58
C GLU A 35 13.26 -15.99 -2.73
N GLU A 36 13.83 -15.13 -1.88
CA GLU A 36 13.05 -14.18 -1.07
C GLU A 36 12.27 -13.20 -1.96
N PHE A 37 12.88 -12.76 -3.08
CA PHE A 37 12.30 -11.83 -4.05
C PHE A 37 12.62 -12.26 -5.47
N ILE A 38 11.64 -12.24 -6.37
CA ILE A 38 11.82 -12.31 -7.82
C ILE A 38 11.21 -11.04 -8.40
N TYR A 39 12.03 -10.19 -9.01
CA TYR A 39 11.58 -8.91 -9.58
C TYR A 39 11.69 -8.89 -11.08
N ASP A 40 10.56 -8.67 -11.74
CA ASP A 40 10.47 -8.44 -13.17
C ASP A 40 10.44 -6.92 -13.44
N GLU A 41 11.52 -6.40 -14.02
CA GLU A 41 11.68 -4.97 -14.33
C GLU A 41 10.76 -4.50 -15.45
N GLU A 42 10.35 -5.37 -16.38
CA GLU A 42 9.45 -4.98 -17.49
C GLU A 42 8.01 -4.75 -17.01
N THR A 43 7.56 -5.62 -16.13
CA THR A 43 6.18 -5.55 -15.58
C THR A 43 6.09 -4.79 -14.27
N HIS A 44 7.21 -4.45 -13.67
CA HIS A 44 7.31 -3.89 -12.32
C HIS A 44 6.70 -4.80 -11.23
N VAL A 45 6.59 -6.09 -11.48
CA VAL A 45 6.07 -7.07 -10.54
C VAL A 45 7.21 -7.64 -9.70
N VAL A 46 7.03 -7.62 -8.38
CA VAL A 46 7.87 -8.38 -7.46
C VAL A 46 7.05 -9.51 -6.85
N THR A 47 7.52 -10.73 -7.02
CA THR A 47 6.96 -11.91 -6.36
C THR A 47 7.75 -12.15 -5.09
N LEU A 48 7.06 -12.18 -3.96
CA LEU A 48 7.59 -12.29 -2.61
C LEU A 48 7.36 -13.70 -2.08
N LYS A 49 8.33 -14.24 -1.32
CA LYS A 49 8.20 -15.56 -0.67
C LYS A 49 7.25 -15.48 0.53
N CYS A 50 5.95 -15.36 0.26
CA CYS A 50 4.91 -15.30 1.28
C CYS A 50 3.56 -15.78 0.71
N PRO A 51 2.57 -16.11 1.57
CA PRO A 51 1.21 -16.39 1.11
C PRO A 51 0.62 -15.21 0.34
N ASP A 52 -0.22 -15.52 -0.68
CA ASP A 52 -0.90 -14.53 -1.53
C ASP A 52 -2.40 -14.46 -1.25
N ASP A 53 -2.77 -14.60 0.00
CA ASP A 53 -4.13 -14.50 0.51
C ASP A 53 -4.29 -13.33 1.49
N TYR A 54 -5.49 -13.14 2.01
CA TYR A 54 -5.79 -12.06 2.96
C TYR A 54 -5.04 -12.22 4.29
N ILE A 55 -4.89 -13.45 4.78
CA ILE A 55 -4.18 -13.74 6.04
C ILE A 55 -2.67 -13.50 5.87
N GLY A 56 -2.14 -13.79 4.70
CA GLY A 56 -0.74 -13.54 4.35
C GLY A 56 -0.41 -12.07 4.07
N LEU A 57 -1.40 -11.18 4.01
CA LEU A 57 -1.20 -9.77 3.63
C LEU A 57 -0.20 -9.03 4.53
N PRO A 58 -0.16 -9.19 5.86
CA PRO A 58 0.88 -8.58 6.70
C PRO A 58 2.29 -9.03 6.32
N HIS A 59 2.49 -10.30 6.00
CA HIS A 59 3.76 -10.84 5.54
C HIS A 59 4.17 -10.25 4.19
N LYS A 60 3.21 -10.15 3.25
CA LYS A 60 3.43 -9.55 1.93
C LYS A 60 3.88 -8.09 2.06
N ILE A 61 3.20 -7.30 2.90
CA ILE A 61 3.53 -5.89 3.11
C ILE A 61 4.90 -5.72 3.77
N LYS A 62 5.23 -6.50 4.80
CA LYS A 62 6.57 -6.52 5.39
C LYS A 62 7.65 -6.81 4.36
N SER A 63 7.50 -7.90 3.60
CA SER A 63 8.46 -8.28 2.56
C SER A 63 8.54 -7.26 1.44
N GLY A 64 7.40 -6.64 1.08
CA GLY A 64 7.34 -5.54 0.12
C GLY A 64 8.14 -4.32 0.56
N PHE A 65 8.01 -3.89 1.82
CA PHE A 65 8.81 -2.78 2.36
C PHE A 65 10.30 -3.13 2.41
N ARG A 66 10.66 -4.36 2.77
CA ARG A 66 12.05 -4.83 2.74
C ARG A 66 12.62 -4.80 1.31
N PHE A 67 11.88 -5.30 0.33
CA PHE A 67 12.27 -5.23 -1.07
C PHE A 67 12.46 -3.79 -1.54
N VAL A 68 11.46 -2.93 -1.32
CA VAL A 68 11.48 -1.53 -1.76
C VAL A 68 12.63 -0.76 -1.10
N LYS A 69 12.88 -0.99 0.20
CA LYS A 69 14.02 -0.40 0.91
C LYS A 69 15.34 -0.82 0.30
N ASN A 70 15.54 -2.12 0.06
CA ASN A 70 16.82 -2.65 -0.42
C ASN A 70 17.11 -2.28 -1.89
N ARG A 71 16.06 -2.21 -2.72
CA ARG A 71 16.21 -1.99 -4.17
C ARG A 71 16.23 -0.52 -4.56
N PHE A 72 15.45 0.32 -3.89
CA PHE A 72 15.21 1.71 -4.29
C PHE A 72 15.55 2.74 -3.22
N ASP A 73 15.54 2.38 -1.94
CA ASP A 73 15.78 3.26 -0.78
C ASP A 73 15.01 4.59 -0.86
N PRO A 74 13.68 4.60 -1.07
CA PRO A 74 12.93 5.80 -1.38
C PRO A 74 12.72 6.71 -0.15
N ASP A 75 12.53 8.01 -0.38
CA ASP A 75 12.19 8.98 0.66
C ASP A 75 10.81 8.70 1.26
N PHE A 76 9.89 8.14 0.48
CA PHE A 76 8.55 7.77 0.91
C PHE A 76 7.94 6.68 0.02
N VAL A 77 6.87 6.06 0.52
CA VAL A 77 6.03 5.11 -0.23
C VAL A 77 4.56 5.41 0.01
N PHE A 78 3.76 5.44 -1.06
CA PHE A 78 2.34 5.20 -0.98
C PHE A 78 2.06 3.71 -1.17
N LYS A 79 1.42 3.07 -0.19
CA LYS A 79 0.83 1.74 -0.35
C LYS A 79 -0.60 1.91 -0.88
N ILE A 80 -0.94 1.15 -1.90
CA ILE A 80 -2.23 1.23 -2.60
C ILE A 80 -2.71 -0.19 -2.88
N ASP A 81 -3.99 -0.46 -2.65
CA ASP A 81 -4.60 -1.72 -3.06
C ASP A 81 -4.95 -1.70 -4.56
N ASP A 82 -4.95 -2.85 -5.18
CA ASP A 82 -5.15 -2.99 -6.63
C ASP A 82 -6.61 -2.77 -7.10
N ASP A 83 -7.55 -2.73 -6.16
CA ASP A 83 -8.97 -2.43 -6.38
C ASP A 83 -9.34 -0.94 -6.19
N MET A 84 -8.32 -0.08 -6.04
CA MET A 84 -8.52 1.36 -5.89
C MET A 84 -8.42 2.08 -7.23
N PHE A 85 -9.26 3.11 -7.42
CA PHE A 85 -9.00 4.18 -8.38
C PHE A 85 -8.30 5.33 -7.66
N VAL A 86 -7.20 5.85 -8.24
CA VAL A 86 -6.40 6.92 -7.63
C VAL A 86 -6.20 8.07 -8.60
N ASP A 87 -6.54 9.28 -8.15
CA ASP A 87 -6.16 10.53 -8.82
C ASP A 87 -4.70 10.87 -8.43
N LEU A 88 -3.77 10.52 -9.32
CA LEU A 88 -2.34 10.67 -9.06
C LEU A 88 -1.91 12.13 -8.92
N ASP A 89 -2.51 13.05 -9.67
CA ASP A 89 -2.14 14.46 -9.61
C ASP A 89 -2.48 15.02 -8.23
N LYS A 90 -3.68 14.75 -7.72
CA LYS A 90 -4.06 15.11 -6.35
C LYS A 90 -3.19 14.41 -5.31
N LEU A 91 -2.87 13.12 -5.51
CA LEU A 91 -2.02 12.38 -4.57
C LEU A 91 -0.64 13.02 -4.44
N PHE A 92 -0.01 13.39 -5.55
CA PHE A 92 1.30 14.06 -5.52
C PHE A 92 1.24 15.49 -4.97
N GLU A 93 0.16 16.22 -5.17
CA GLU A 93 -0.02 17.52 -4.56
C GLU A 93 -0.03 17.45 -3.03
N THR A 94 -0.57 16.35 -2.45
CA THR A 94 -0.62 16.19 -1.00
C THR A 94 0.77 16.10 -0.36
N LEU A 95 1.78 15.61 -1.08
CA LEU A 95 3.16 15.51 -0.58
C LEU A 95 3.69 16.81 -0.03
N LYS A 96 3.29 17.95 -0.63
CA LYS A 96 3.71 19.29 -0.20
C LYS A 96 3.24 19.63 1.23
N SER A 97 2.20 18.96 1.71
CA SER A 97 1.58 19.17 3.03
C SER A 97 1.74 18.00 4.00
N LEU A 98 2.36 16.90 3.56
CA LEU A 98 2.61 15.72 4.37
C LEU A 98 3.91 15.88 5.16
N ASP A 99 3.82 16.62 6.27
CA ASP A 99 4.89 16.65 7.29
C ASP A 99 4.56 15.58 8.37
N SER A 100 4.78 14.31 8.01
CA SER A 100 4.47 13.17 8.89
C SER A 100 5.27 11.93 8.50
N ASP A 101 5.41 11.01 9.47
CA ASP A 101 6.03 9.70 9.21
C ASP A 101 5.02 8.69 8.64
N TYR A 102 3.72 8.84 8.98
CA TYR A 102 2.64 7.94 8.59
C TYR A 102 1.34 8.74 8.43
N ALA A 103 0.67 8.64 7.29
CA ALA A 103 -0.57 9.37 7.02
C ALA A 103 -1.58 8.52 6.24
N GLY A 104 -2.86 8.78 6.49
CA GLY A 104 -3.96 8.10 5.82
C GLY A 104 -5.32 8.42 6.42
N THR A 105 -6.35 7.76 5.92
CA THR A 105 -7.71 7.82 6.49
C THR A 105 -7.75 7.10 7.83
N ILE A 106 -8.04 7.83 8.89
CA ILE A 106 -7.94 7.34 10.27
C ILE A 106 -8.96 6.24 10.58
N CYS A 107 -8.49 5.18 11.21
CA CYS A 107 -9.28 4.08 11.76
C CYS A 107 -8.84 3.76 13.19
N TYR A 108 -9.73 3.10 13.95
CA TYR A 108 -9.43 2.68 15.32
C TYR A 108 -10.07 1.32 15.61
N LYS A 109 -9.26 0.34 15.99
CA LYS A 109 -9.70 -0.99 16.36
C LYS A 109 -8.73 -1.62 17.35
N ASN A 110 -9.22 -2.38 18.30
CA ASN A 110 -8.41 -3.11 19.29
C ASN A 110 -7.40 -2.23 20.03
N ARG A 111 -7.78 -0.98 20.37
CA ARG A 111 -6.91 0.02 21.00
C ARG A 111 -5.72 0.49 20.16
N VAL A 112 -5.71 0.17 18.88
CA VAL A 112 -4.72 0.63 17.91
C VAL A 112 -5.35 1.70 17.03
N LEU A 113 -4.69 2.85 16.92
CA LEU A 113 -4.97 3.82 15.88
C LEU A 113 -4.12 3.46 14.66
N TYR A 114 -4.76 3.27 13.52
CA TYR A 114 -4.12 2.95 12.26
C TYR A 114 -4.75 3.74 11.12
N PHE A 115 -4.19 3.65 9.94
CA PHE A 115 -4.80 4.21 8.74
C PHE A 115 -5.26 3.09 7.82
N ALA A 116 -6.40 3.32 7.19
CA ALA A 116 -7.08 2.33 6.38
C ALA A 116 -6.19 1.75 5.28
N GLY A 117 -6.21 0.44 5.17
CA GLY A 117 -5.35 -0.35 4.28
C GLY A 117 -5.38 0.03 2.81
N PRO A 118 -6.54 0.44 2.20
CA PRO A 118 -6.60 0.74 0.78
C PRO A 118 -5.60 1.77 0.27
N LEU A 119 -5.30 2.81 1.06
CA LEU A 119 -4.30 3.81 0.71
C LEU A 119 -3.72 4.49 1.94
N TYR A 120 -2.40 4.39 2.12
CA TYR A 120 -1.67 5.16 3.12
C TYR A 120 -0.27 5.55 2.64
N TYR A 121 0.28 6.57 3.29
CA TYR A 121 1.63 7.11 3.09
C TYR A 121 2.55 6.69 4.23
N VAL A 122 3.80 6.39 3.92
CA VAL A 122 4.89 6.20 4.89
C VAL A 122 6.17 6.90 4.45
N SER A 123 6.85 7.57 5.38
CA SER A 123 8.15 8.20 5.17
C SER A 123 9.27 7.16 5.13
N HIS A 124 10.46 7.57 4.70
CA HIS A 124 11.70 6.75 4.77
C HIS A 124 11.94 6.17 6.16
N LYS A 125 11.75 6.97 7.23
CA LYS A 125 11.87 6.51 8.61
C LYS A 125 10.90 5.37 8.93
N SER A 126 9.65 5.47 8.47
CA SER A 126 8.65 4.43 8.67
C SER A 126 8.96 3.18 7.85
N ILE A 127 9.48 3.31 6.63
CA ILE A 127 9.93 2.18 5.81
C ILE A 127 11.01 1.38 6.54
N ASN A 128 11.98 2.06 7.18
CA ASN A 128 13.03 1.43 7.98
C ASN A 128 12.48 0.63 9.18
N ILE A 129 11.35 1.03 9.74
CA ILE A 129 10.67 0.29 10.80
C ILE A 129 9.88 -0.89 10.22
N LEU A 130 9.13 -0.67 9.13
CA LEU A 130 8.19 -1.63 8.57
C LEU A 130 8.86 -2.84 7.89
N GLN A 131 10.08 -2.70 7.39
CA GLN A 131 10.84 -3.84 6.84
C GLN A 131 11.04 -4.97 7.86
N ASP A 132 11.02 -4.67 9.16
CA ASP A 132 11.16 -5.61 10.27
C ASP A 132 9.89 -5.73 11.14
N MET A 133 8.75 -5.29 10.60
CA MET A 133 7.45 -5.30 11.28
C MET A 133 7.12 -6.67 11.88
N ASP A 134 6.59 -6.66 13.11
CA ASP A 134 6.00 -7.85 13.72
C ASP A 134 4.64 -8.15 13.10
N VAL A 135 4.56 -9.24 12.35
CA VAL A 135 3.35 -9.70 11.66
C VAL A 135 2.49 -10.64 12.50
N SER A 136 2.93 -11.00 13.70
CA SER A 136 2.16 -11.86 14.62
C SER A 136 1.06 -11.10 15.36
N TYR A 137 1.08 -9.76 15.31
CA TYR A 137 0.19 -8.91 16.09
C TYR A 137 -1.28 -9.00 15.63
N SER A 138 -1.54 -9.07 14.33
CA SER A 138 -2.90 -9.09 13.77
C SER A 138 -2.89 -9.69 12.37
N ASP A 139 -4.00 -10.36 12.02
CA ASP A 139 -4.25 -10.85 10.65
C ASP A 139 -4.59 -9.71 9.68
N ALA A 140 -4.91 -8.50 10.20
CA ALA A 140 -5.15 -7.31 9.39
C ALA A 140 -3.86 -6.50 9.25
N GLU A 141 -3.45 -6.31 8.01
CA GLU A 141 -2.20 -5.63 7.64
C GLU A 141 -2.12 -4.21 8.20
N ASP A 142 -3.17 -3.42 8.01
CA ASP A 142 -3.24 -2.02 8.41
C ASP A 142 -3.17 -1.83 9.94
N ILE A 143 -3.74 -2.76 10.72
CA ILE A 143 -3.63 -2.77 12.18
C ILE A 143 -2.18 -3.08 12.59
N SER A 144 -1.53 -4.04 11.93
CA SER A 144 -0.12 -4.39 12.19
C SER A 144 0.80 -3.21 11.89
N VAL A 145 0.59 -2.52 10.75
CA VAL A 145 1.32 -1.29 10.39
C VAL A 145 1.07 -0.19 11.44
N GLY A 146 -0.19 0.06 11.81
CA GLY A 146 -0.54 1.07 12.80
C GLY A 146 0.07 0.83 14.18
N ASN A 147 0.13 -0.44 14.63
CA ASN A 147 0.79 -0.81 15.87
C ASN A 147 2.31 -0.62 15.80
N CYS A 148 2.91 -1.00 14.67
CA CYS A 148 4.35 -0.84 14.43
C CYS A 148 4.78 0.63 14.44
N LEU A 149 3.96 1.50 13.83
CA LEU A 149 4.22 2.94 13.71
C LEU A 149 3.60 3.79 14.82
N LYS A 150 3.18 3.21 15.94
CA LYS A 150 2.47 3.92 17.04
C LYS A 150 3.24 5.09 17.67
N TYR A 151 4.56 5.10 17.56
CA TYR A 151 5.43 6.14 18.12
C TYR A 151 5.98 7.11 17.07
N THR A 152 5.50 7.04 15.82
CA THR A 152 5.89 7.96 14.75
C THR A 152 4.96 9.18 14.70
N ILE A 153 5.34 10.21 13.94
CA ILE A 153 4.48 11.37 13.67
C ILE A 153 3.39 10.92 12.69
N ARG A 154 2.12 10.95 13.15
CA ARG A 154 0.96 10.49 12.39
C ARG A 154 0.03 11.63 12.05
N LYS A 155 -0.49 11.65 10.82
CA LYS A 155 -1.40 12.68 10.35
C LYS A 155 -2.62 12.06 9.70
N HIS A 156 -3.81 12.40 10.18
CA HIS A 156 -5.03 12.08 9.45
C HIS A 156 -5.05 12.83 8.13
N PHE A 157 -5.26 12.09 7.04
CA PHE A 157 -5.45 12.63 5.72
C PHE A 157 -6.51 11.77 5.00
N PRO A 158 -7.65 12.33 4.57
CA PRO A 158 -8.74 11.56 3.97
C PRO A 158 -8.41 11.17 2.53
N PHE A 159 -7.46 10.26 2.36
CA PHE A 159 -7.01 9.84 1.04
C PHE A 159 -8.12 9.15 0.25
N TYR A 160 -8.98 8.37 0.93
CA TYR A 160 -9.98 7.59 0.23
C TYR A 160 -11.37 7.69 0.86
N THR A 161 -12.39 7.37 0.06
CA THR A 161 -13.78 7.19 0.51
C THR A 161 -14.42 6.01 -0.23
N ASP A 162 -15.37 5.37 0.41
CA ASP A 162 -16.25 4.38 -0.22
C ASP A 162 -17.42 5.05 -0.96
N ASP A 163 -17.63 6.34 -0.74
CA ASP A 163 -18.70 7.13 -1.36
C ASP A 163 -18.17 7.92 -2.56
N ILE A 164 -18.71 7.63 -3.74
CA ILE A 164 -18.39 8.29 -5.02
C ILE A 164 -19.44 9.38 -5.33
N SER A 165 -19.97 10.06 -4.31
CA SER A 165 -20.89 11.17 -4.55
C SER A 165 -20.20 12.29 -5.36
N GLU A 166 -20.95 12.93 -6.26
CA GLU A 166 -20.46 14.09 -7.01
C GLU A 166 -19.98 15.16 -6.02
N GLY A 167 -18.73 15.60 -6.18
CA GLY A 167 -18.10 16.59 -5.31
C GLY A 167 -17.20 16.00 -4.19
N SER A 168 -17.00 14.68 -4.14
CA SER A 168 -16.04 14.08 -3.23
C SER A 168 -14.64 14.68 -3.43
N THR A 169 -14.04 15.18 -2.34
CA THR A 169 -12.65 15.66 -2.32
C THR A 169 -11.64 14.53 -2.16
N ALA A 170 -12.09 13.28 -2.04
CA ALA A 170 -11.22 12.12 -1.88
C ALA A 170 -10.29 11.95 -3.07
N ILE A 171 -9.07 11.51 -2.76
CA ILE A 171 -8.01 11.27 -3.75
C ILE A 171 -8.18 9.90 -4.39
N ALA A 172 -8.78 8.96 -3.66
CA ALA A 172 -8.99 7.59 -4.10
C ALA A 172 -10.34 7.05 -3.62
N TYR A 173 -10.86 6.04 -4.32
CA TYR A 173 -12.08 5.32 -3.95
C TYR A 173 -12.04 3.88 -4.44
N HIS A 174 -12.82 3.00 -3.81
CA HIS A 174 -13.00 1.63 -4.29
C HIS A 174 -13.84 1.61 -5.56
N ASP A 175 -13.33 1.00 -6.62
CA ASP A 175 -14.04 0.86 -7.89
C ASP A 175 -14.85 -0.45 -7.95
N HIS A 176 -15.78 -0.61 -7.02
CA HIS A 176 -16.65 -1.79 -6.98
C HIS A 176 -17.57 -1.95 -8.21
N LYS A 177 -17.80 -0.87 -8.97
CA LYS A 177 -18.74 -0.86 -10.11
C LYS A 177 -18.06 -0.96 -11.47
N ARG A 178 -16.77 -0.65 -11.58
CA ARG A 178 -16.05 -0.61 -12.86
C ARG A 178 -15.17 -1.84 -13.14
N GLN A 179 -15.07 -2.76 -12.20
CA GLN A 179 -14.30 -4.00 -12.38
C GLN A 179 -14.94 -4.95 -13.41
N PHE A 180 -16.16 -4.67 -13.87
CA PHE A 180 -16.95 -5.52 -14.76
C PHE A 180 -17.33 -4.85 -16.11
N LEU A 181 -16.77 -3.72 -16.44
CA LEU A 181 -16.85 -3.07 -17.76
C LEU A 181 -15.47 -3.10 -18.44
#